data_0f697e5bca410c5312345dc1553ff927
#
_entry.id   0f697e5bca410c5312345dc1553ff927
#
_cell.length_a   1.000
_cell.length_b   1.000
_cell.length_c   1.000
_cell.angle_alpha   90.00
_cell.angle_beta   90.00
_cell.angle_gamma   90.00
#
_symmetry.space_group_name_H-M   'P 1'
#
loop_
_entity.id
_entity.type
_entity.pdbx_description
1 polymer ?
#
loop_
_entity_poly.entity_id
_entity_poly.type
_entity_poly.pdbx_seq_one_letter_code
_entity_poly.pdbx_strand_id
1 'polypeptide(L)'
;KVAEYSVQKTYGKLLTLLEKAFNKKKPLFALPMYYPLAYSKVPVADGFAENRQKQVVGLIRILFLKRFESSARAFESSCQQLLRKVMAFVQVNSTTKHEQTAFERWRIHQEELLGEVQKRQNQLFDDGVEDDPEQDEDVIPEEMLEAAAVLDRELFDVPQILSESLQDLNQLAEFLNELRQFKPSQDDKLRALIKLLKTDPVLKKHKVMIFSEFMATARYLAVELEKAGIKGIDQIDSATKRSRSDVIRQFAPYYNGMTSKALADKDQPETRVLIATDVLSEGLNLQDAARLINYDLHWNPVRLMQRIGRVDRRMNPETEKKLIKDHPDVKAIRGTVEYWNFLPPGELDELLNLYKRVSNKTLLISRTLGIEGKKLLRPEDDFAALKDFDHQYEGEPTVLETMHLEYQRLLAAHPDLGARLEA
;
A
#
# COMPACT_ATOMS: atom_id res chain seq x y z
N LYS A 1 -16.20 12.14 1.02
CA LYS A 1 -16.29 12.34 2.48
C LYS A 1 -14.94 12.00 3.08
N VAL A 2 -14.56 12.64 4.19
CA VAL A 2 -13.28 12.41 4.89
C VAL A 2 -13.58 11.68 6.19
N ALA A 3 -12.75 10.68 6.51
CA ALA A 3 -12.73 10.01 7.81
C ALA A 3 -11.45 10.44 8.55
N GLU A 4 -11.59 10.94 9.76
CA GLU A 4 -10.49 11.43 10.59
C GLU A 4 -10.09 10.38 11.61
N TYR A 5 -8.79 10.29 11.90
CA TYR A 5 -8.18 9.43 12.91
C TYR A 5 -6.87 10.04 13.43
N SER A 6 -6.32 9.48 14.51
CA SER A 6 -5.08 9.93 15.12
C SER A 6 -4.07 8.78 15.20
N VAL A 7 -2.89 9.01 14.68
CA VAL A 7 -1.74 8.09 14.77
C VAL A 7 -1.12 8.16 16.16
N GLN A 8 -1.09 9.35 16.77
CA GLN A 8 -0.60 9.55 18.14
C GLN A 8 -1.42 8.73 19.16
N LYS A 9 -2.75 8.69 19.01
CA LYS A 9 -3.61 7.87 19.88
C LYS A 9 -3.37 6.37 19.69
N THR A 10 -3.01 5.95 18.49
CA THR A 10 -2.76 4.56 18.15
C THR A 10 -1.40 4.08 18.64
N TYR A 11 -0.35 4.83 18.31
CA TYR A 11 1.02 4.35 18.40
C TYR A 11 1.87 5.05 19.46
N GLY A 12 1.50 6.28 19.89
CA GLY A 12 2.18 7.03 20.94
C GLY A 12 3.71 6.95 20.92
N LYS A 13 4.28 6.04 21.72
CA LYS A 13 5.73 5.84 21.85
C LYS A 13 6.39 5.40 20.55
N LEU A 14 5.75 4.52 19.77
CA LEU A 14 6.29 4.06 18.47
C LEU A 14 6.42 5.22 17.49
N LEU A 15 5.47 6.16 17.47
CA LEU A 15 5.58 7.37 16.65
C LEU A 15 6.84 8.18 17.03
N THR A 16 7.08 8.38 18.32
CA THR A 16 8.28 9.09 18.81
C THR A 16 9.58 8.35 18.44
N LEU A 17 9.59 7.03 18.46
CA LEU A 17 10.76 6.24 18.01
C LEU A 17 11.01 6.43 16.51
N LEU A 18 9.95 6.42 15.69
CA LEU A 18 10.05 6.69 14.26
C LEU A 18 10.56 8.10 13.97
N GLU A 19 10.07 9.12 14.69
CA GLU A 19 10.56 10.51 14.56
C GLU A 19 12.05 10.61 14.79
N LYS A 20 12.57 9.91 15.80
CA LYS A 20 14.01 9.84 16.08
C LYS A 20 14.77 9.08 14.99
N ALA A 21 14.28 7.91 14.58
CA ALA A 21 14.93 7.05 13.60
C ALA A 21 15.03 7.70 12.22
N PHE A 22 14.01 8.47 11.84
CA PHE A 22 13.95 9.16 10.54
C PHE A 22 14.37 10.64 10.59
N ASN A 23 15.06 11.08 11.66
CA ASN A 23 15.51 12.45 11.77
C ASN A 23 16.39 12.85 10.57
N LYS A 24 16.12 14.03 9.99
CA LYS A 24 16.80 14.49 8.77
C LYS A 24 18.30 14.77 8.95
N LYS A 25 18.69 15.23 10.14
CA LYS A 25 20.08 15.66 10.37
C LYS A 25 21.00 14.50 10.76
N LYS A 26 20.49 13.55 11.53
CA LYS A 26 21.20 12.33 11.95
C LYS A 26 20.20 11.19 12.02
N PRO A 27 19.89 10.54 10.90
CA PRO A 27 19.01 9.39 10.93
C PRO A 27 19.69 8.24 11.69
N LEU A 28 18.98 7.68 12.67
CA LEU A 28 19.43 6.46 13.34
C LEU A 28 19.19 5.21 12.47
N PHE A 29 18.40 5.36 11.42
CA PHE A 29 18.06 4.32 10.46
C PHE A 29 18.76 4.63 9.14
N ALA A 30 20.03 4.21 9.06
CA ALA A 30 20.93 4.59 7.97
C ALA A 30 20.75 3.74 6.71
N LEU A 31 20.50 2.43 6.89
CA LEU A 31 20.40 1.42 5.82
C LEU A 31 21.65 1.34 4.94
N PRO A 32 22.84 1.20 5.51
CA PRO A 32 24.11 1.25 4.78
C PRO A 32 24.24 0.11 3.77
N MET A 33 23.54 -1.00 3.96
CA MET A 33 23.48 -2.10 3.02
C MET A 33 22.94 -1.69 1.63
N TYR A 34 22.09 -0.67 1.57
CA TYR A 34 21.53 -0.13 0.31
C TYR A 34 22.28 1.09 -0.22
N TYR A 35 23.24 1.62 0.56
CA TYR A 35 24.06 2.75 0.15
C TYR A 35 25.54 2.54 0.54
N PRO A 36 26.18 1.43 0.14
CA PRO A 36 27.59 1.17 0.45
C PRO A 36 28.54 2.21 -0.17
N LEU A 37 28.19 2.87 -1.27
CA LEU A 37 29.02 3.92 -1.88
C LEU A 37 29.27 5.12 -0.96
N ALA A 38 28.41 5.38 0.04
CA ALA A 38 28.66 6.38 1.07
C ALA A 38 29.90 6.07 1.95
N TYR A 39 30.31 4.80 1.95
CA TYR A 39 31.42 4.29 2.75
C TYR A 39 32.61 3.84 1.87
N SER A 40 32.68 4.37 0.65
CA SER A 40 33.77 4.06 -0.27
C SER A 40 35.08 4.66 0.22
N LYS A 41 36.14 3.86 0.23
CA LYS A 41 37.52 4.30 0.53
C LYS A 41 38.21 4.95 -0.65
N VAL A 42 37.64 4.76 -1.84
CA VAL A 42 38.15 5.32 -3.10
C VAL A 42 37.15 6.35 -3.65
N PRO A 43 37.63 7.36 -4.39
CA PRO A 43 36.72 8.33 -5.01
C PRO A 43 35.69 7.62 -5.90
N VAL A 44 34.42 7.94 -5.70
CA VAL A 44 33.33 7.40 -6.52
C VAL A 44 33.35 8.12 -7.87
N ALA A 45 33.75 7.40 -8.93
CA ALA A 45 33.83 7.95 -10.28
C ALA A 45 32.45 8.17 -10.90
N ASP A 46 31.44 7.39 -10.49
CA ASP A 46 30.06 7.47 -10.98
C ASP A 46 29.14 8.11 -9.93
N GLY A 47 28.99 9.43 -10.01
CA GLY A 47 28.05 10.18 -9.16
C GLY A 47 26.58 9.82 -9.41
N PHE A 48 26.27 9.17 -10.54
CA PHE A 48 24.93 8.71 -10.85
C PHE A 48 24.55 7.46 -10.01
N ALA A 49 25.49 6.51 -9.88
CA ALA A 49 25.32 5.33 -9.04
C ALA A 49 25.15 5.71 -7.56
N GLU A 50 25.94 6.67 -7.08
CA GLU A 50 25.81 7.17 -5.70
C GLU A 50 24.43 7.79 -5.44
N ASN A 51 23.98 8.69 -6.33
CA ASN A 51 22.65 9.29 -6.22
C ASN A 51 21.53 8.26 -6.26
N ARG A 52 21.65 7.21 -7.09
CA ARG A 52 20.69 6.11 -7.18
C ARG A 52 20.57 5.37 -5.83
N GLN A 53 21.68 4.99 -5.20
CA GLN A 53 21.67 4.34 -3.90
C GLN A 53 21.04 5.21 -2.81
N LYS A 54 21.36 6.50 -2.79
CA LYS A 54 20.76 7.47 -1.87
C LYS A 54 19.23 7.58 -2.06
N GLN A 55 18.75 7.56 -3.30
CA GLN A 55 17.33 7.56 -3.61
C GLN A 55 16.63 6.29 -3.12
N VAL A 56 17.26 5.11 -3.26
CA VAL A 56 16.74 3.83 -2.77
C VAL A 56 16.51 3.88 -1.26
N VAL A 57 17.49 4.36 -0.47
CA VAL A 57 17.32 4.52 0.99
C VAL A 57 16.17 5.48 1.31
N GLY A 58 16.05 6.59 0.57
CA GLY A 58 14.93 7.52 0.71
C GLY A 58 13.58 6.86 0.44
N LEU A 59 13.49 6.05 -0.60
CA LEU A 59 12.28 5.32 -0.97
C LEU A 59 11.89 4.27 0.07
N ILE A 60 12.85 3.49 0.58
CA ILE A 60 12.61 2.51 1.67
C ILE A 60 11.99 3.22 2.88
N ARG A 61 12.54 4.36 3.30
CA ARG A 61 12.01 5.14 4.44
C ARG A 61 10.57 5.61 4.19
N ILE A 62 10.28 6.07 2.97
CA ILE A 62 8.91 6.49 2.59
C ILE A 62 7.96 5.29 2.66
N LEU A 63 8.33 4.14 2.12
CA LEU A 63 7.51 2.93 2.15
C LEU A 63 7.25 2.44 3.59
N PHE A 64 8.24 2.53 4.47
CA PHE A 64 8.06 2.25 5.89
C PHE A 64 7.01 3.16 6.54
N LEU A 65 7.07 4.48 6.27
CA LEU A 65 6.10 5.43 6.79
C LEU A 65 4.69 5.20 6.25
N LYS A 66 4.55 4.83 4.97
CA LYS A 66 3.26 4.45 4.38
C LYS A 66 2.65 3.23 5.07
N ARG A 67 3.47 2.19 5.29
CA ARG A 67 3.02 0.98 5.97
C ARG A 67 2.64 1.24 7.43
N PHE A 68 3.39 2.11 8.11
CA PHE A 68 3.06 2.58 9.45
C PHE A 68 1.73 3.34 9.49
N GLU A 69 1.48 4.23 8.52
CA GLU A 69 0.23 4.96 8.39
C GLU A 69 -0.94 4.03 8.06
N SER A 70 -0.72 3.00 7.25
CA SER A 70 -1.73 2.03 6.86
C SER A 70 -2.22 1.22 8.05
N SER A 71 -1.34 0.43 8.67
CA SER A 71 -1.67 -0.35 9.87
C SER A 71 -0.44 -0.86 10.62
N ALA A 72 -0.62 -1.18 11.91
CA ALA A 72 0.39 -1.84 12.73
C ALA A 72 0.88 -3.15 12.08
N ARG A 73 0.00 -3.90 11.43
CA ARG A 73 0.34 -5.19 10.82
C ARG A 73 1.16 -5.05 9.55
N ALA A 74 0.84 -4.07 8.70
CA ALA A 74 1.65 -3.78 7.52
C ALA A 74 3.05 -3.29 7.92
N PHE A 75 3.15 -2.44 8.94
CA PHE A 75 4.43 -1.97 9.44
C PHE A 75 5.25 -3.09 10.10
N GLU A 76 4.61 -3.95 10.90
CA GLU A 76 5.23 -5.10 11.55
C GLU A 76 5.83 -6.06 10.51
N SER A 77 5.08 -6.41 9.46
CA SER A 77 5.55 -7.26 8.36
C SER A 77 6.82 -6.69 7.72
N SER A 78 6.83 -5.39 7.41
CA SER A 78 7.98 -4.72 6.82
C SER A 78 9.20 -4.69 7.73
N CYS A 79 9.00 -4.44 9.03
CA CYS A 79 10.09 -4.48 10.00
C CYS A 79 10.70 -5.88 10.07
N GLN A 80 9.88 -6.94 10.07
CA GLN A 80 10.35 -8.33 10.10
C GLN A 80 11.12 -8.71 8.84
N GLN A 81 10.64 -8.31 7.65
CA GLN A 81 11.32 -8.57 6.39
C GLN A 81 12.68 -7.86 6.33
N LEU A 82 12.72 -6.57 6.69
CA LEU A 82 13.97 -5.82 6.68
C LEU A 82 14.94 -6.31 7.74
N LEU A 83 14.46 -6.68 8.94
CA LEU A 83 15.28 -7.29 9.98
C LEU A 83 16.05 -8.50 9.45
N ARG A 84 15.35 -9.41 8.76
CA ARG A 84 15.95 -10.62 8.17
C ARG A 84 17.00 -10.29 7.10
N LYS A 85 16.69 -9.33 6.21
CA LYS A 85 17.63 -8.89 5.17
C LYS A 85 18.90 -8.28 5.75
N VAL A 86 18.78 -7.38 6.75
CA VAL A 86 19.93 -6.77 7.42
C VAL A 86 20.73 -7.82 8.20
N MET A 87 20.07 -8.78 8.88
CA MET A 87 20.76 -9.88 9.55
C MET A 87 21.58 -10.74 8.58
N ALA A 88 20.97 -11.13 7.44
CA ALA A 88 21.68 -11.90 6.41
C ALA A 88 22.89 -11.12 5.87
N PHE A 89 22.73 -9.84 5.59
CA PHE A 89 23.80 -8.96 5.14
C PHE A 89 24.94 -8.87 6.17
N VAL A 90 24.63 -8.64 7.45
CA VAL A 90 25.62 -8.59 8.53
C VAL A 90 26.34 -9.93 8.66
N GLN A 91 25.61 -11.06 8.62
CA GLN A 91 26.18 -12.39 8.72
C GLN A 91 27.19 -12.67 7.61
N VAL A 92 26.85 -12.36 6.36
CA VAL A 92 27.72 -12.61 5.19
C VAL A 92 28.97 -11.73 5.21
N ASN A 93 28.86 -10.48 5.68
CA ASN A 93 29.96 -9.51 5.67
C ASN A 93 30.82 -9.52 6.96
N SER A 94 30.40 -10.23 8.03
CA SER A 94 31.18 -10.37 9.27
C SER A 94 32.26 -11.43 9.15
N THR A 95 33.46 -11.03 8.74
CA THR A 95 34.59 -11.96 8.50
C THR A 95 35.58 -12.02 9.66
N THR A 96 35.66 -10.99 10.49
CA THR A 96 36.55 -10.98 11.66
C THR A 96 35.86 -11.57 12.90
N LYS A 97 36.66 -12.16 13.81
CA LYS A 97 36.14 -12.68 15.10
C LYS A 97 35.40 -11.60 15.91
N HIS A 98 35.87 -10.37 15.87
CA HIS A 98 35.24 -9.25 16.57
C HIS A 98 33.82 -8.96 16.02
N GLU A 99 33.67 -8.87 14.70
CA GLU A 99 32.39 -8.63 14.03
C GLU A 99 31.42 -9.78 14.26
N GLN A 100 31.88 -11.03 14.10
CA GLN A 100 31.06 -12.22 14.37
C GLN A 100 30.60 -12.25 15.84
N THR A 101 31.48 -11.95 16.79
CA THR A 101 31.12 -11.91 18.21
C THR A 101 30.12 -10.77 18.50
N ALA A 102 30.27 -9.59 17.88
CA ALA A 102 29.34 -8.49 18.05
C ALA A 102 27.94 -8.86 17.53
N PHE A 103 27.85 -9.47 16.35
CA PHE A 103 26.59 -9.93 15.78
C PHE A 103 25.95 -11.05 16.61
N GLU A 104 26.74 -12.03 17.07
CA GLU A 104 26.23 -13.12 17.89
C GLU A 104 25.71 -12.64 19.26
N ARG A 105 26.39 -11.68 19.90
CA ARG A 105 25.89 -11.02 21.13
C ARG A 105 24.54 -10.33 20.87
N TRP A 106 24.40 -9.66 19.73
CA TRP A 106 23.15 -9.03 19.35
C TRP A 106 22.04 -10.09 19.19
N ARG A 107 22.32 -11.21 18.49
CA ARG A 107 21.35 -12.32 18.31
C ARG A 107 20.90 -12.92 19.63
N ILE A 108 21.82 -13.18 20.53
CA ILE A 108 21.51 -13.70 21.87
C ILE A 108 20.65 -12.71 22.64
N HIS A 109 20.96 -11.43 22.57
CA HIS A 109 20.15 -10.38 23.24
C HIS A 109 18.73 -10.28 22.69
N GLN A 110 18.52 -10.59 21.42
CA GLN A 110 17.23 -10.55 20.75
C GLN A 110 16.59 -11.93 20.53
N GLU A 111 17.06 -12.97 21.23
CA GLU A 111 16.65 -14.38 21.00
C GLU A 111 15.12 -14.56 21.08
N GLU A 112 14.46 -13.97 22.07
CA GLU A 112 13.00 -14.03 22.24
C GLU A 112 12.26 -13.41 21.06
N LEU A 113 12.67 -12.21 20.64
CA LEU A 113 12.10 -11.53 19.49
C LEU A 113 12.28 -12.33 18.19
N LEU A 114 13.49 -12.84 17.98
CA LEU A 114 13.82 -13.63 16.79
C LEU A 114 13.03 -14.94 16.74
N GLY A 115 12.85 -15.60 17.90
CA GLY A 115 12.02 -16.80 18.02
C GLY A 115 10.55 -16.54 17.65
N GLU A 116 9.99 -15.39 18.02
CA GLU A 116 8.63 -15.01 17.62
C GLU A 116 8.52 -14.68 16.13
N VAL A 117 9.48 -13.92 15.58
CA VAL A 117 9.55 -13.62 14.15
C VAL A 117 9.58 -14.91 13.33
N GLN A 118 10.36 -15.90 13.77
CA GLN A 118 10.45 -17.21 13.10
C GLN A 118 9.14 -18.01 13.20
N LYS A 119 8.49 -18.03 14.36
CA LYS A 119 7.21 -18.72 14.55
C LYS A 119 6.11 -18.16 13.65
N ARG A 120 6.02 -16.83 13.56
CA ARG A 120 5.02 -16.15 12.69
C ARG A 120 5.28 -16.45 11.22
N GLN A 121 6.55 -16.48 10.81
CA GLN A 121 6.90 -16.86 9.45
C GLN A 121 6.43 -18.28 9.12
N ASN A 122 6.69 -19.25 10.00
CA ASN A 122 6.26 -20.63 9.79
C ASN A 122 4.73 -20.75 9.69
N GLN A 123 3.97 -19.97 10.48
CA GLN A 123 2.51 -19.91 10.37
C GLN A 123 2.05 -19.32 9.02
N LEU A 124 2.71 -18.28 8.51
CA LEU A 124 2.43 -17.71 7.19
C LEU A 124 2.74 -18.71 6.07
N PHE A 125 3.81 -19.48 6.18
CA PHE A 125 4.12 -20.55 5.20
C PHE A 125 3.12 -21.70 5.24
N ASP A 126 2.66 -22.12 6.43
CA ASP A 126 1.63 -23.17 6.56
C ASP A 126 0.28 -22.71 5.98
N ASP A 127 -0.06 -21.45 6.12
CA ASP A 127 -1.24 -20.84 5.49
C ASP A 127 -1.06 -20.63 3.97
N GLY A 128 0.12 -20.91 3.45
CA GLY A 128 0.50 -20.76 2.04
C GLY A 128 0.50 -19.30 1.58
N VAL A 129 0.75 -18.42 2.51
CA VAL A 129 0.86 -16.99 2.31
C VAL A 129 2.34 -16.64 2.28
N GLU A 130 2.93 -16.72 1.12
CA GLU A 130 4.10 -15.91 0.84
C GLU A 130 3.58 -14.47 0.76
N ASP A 131 4.01 -13.61 1.70
CA ASP A 131 4.03 -12.17 1.46
C ASP A 131 5.05 -12.00 0.32
N ASP A 132 4.56 -12.18 -0.90
CA ASP A 132 5.35 -11.96 -2.10
C ASP A 132 5.50 -10.46 -2.29
N PRO A 133 6.67 -9.89 -1.98
CA PRO A 133 6.88 -8.45 -2.16
C PRO A 133 6.76 -8.05 -3.63
N GLU A 134 6.93 -9.00 -4.58
CA GLU A 134 6.86 -8.74 -6.02
C GLU A 134 5.47 -8.31 -6.52
N GLN A 135 4.42 -8.51 -5.73
CA GLN A 135 3.06 -8.19 -6.15
C GLN A 135 2.52 -6.87 -5.57
N ASP A 136 3.22 -6.26 -4.63
CA ASP A 136 2.99 -4.86 -4.26
C ASP A 136 3.73 -4.00 -5.30
N GLU A 137 3.02 -3.40 -6.26
CA GLU A 137 3.61 -2.56 -7.33
C GLU A 137 4.40 -1.32 -6.81
N ASP A 138 4.31 -1.01 -5.54
CA ASP A 138 5.11 0.01 -4.83
C ASP A 138 6.39 -0.59 -4.20
N VAL A 139 6.73 -1.84 -4.50
CA VAL A 139 7.93 -2.49 -4.00
C VAL A 139 9.12 -1.98 -4.80
N ILE A 140 10.17 -1.65 -4.06
CA ILE A 140 11.50 -1.44 -4.65
C ILE A 140 11.84 -2.72 -5.42
N PRO A 141 12.15 -2.63 -6.73
CA PRO A 141 12.48 -3.79 -7.53
C PRO A 141 13.48 -4.69 -6.80
N GLU A 142 13.25 -5.99 -6.81
CA GLU A 142 14.07 -6.95 -6.07
C GLU A 142 15.53 -6.87 -6.49
N GLU A 143 15.81 -6.54 -7.75
CA GLU A 143 17.13 -6.21 -8.28
C GLU A 143 17.83 -5.04 -7.53
N MET A 144 17.08 -4.12 -6.96
CA MET A 144 17.60 -3.05 -6.10
C MET A 144 17.73 -3.49 -4.64
N LEU A 145 17.09 -4.60 -4.27
CA LEU A 145 17.11 -5.19 -2.93
C LEU A 145 18.08 -6.38 -2.82
N GLU A 146 18.76 -6.77 -3.89
CA GLU A 146 19.84 -7.77 -3.89
C GLU A 146 21.07 -7.26 -3.11
N ALA A 147 20.89 -7.01 -1.85
CA ALA A 147 21.91 -6.44 -0.97
C ALA A 147 22.69 -7.49 -0.18
N ALA A 148 22.62 -8.75 -0.53
CA ALA A 148 23.42 -9.79 0.11
C ALA A 148 24.82 -9.94 -0.51
N ALA A 149 25.27 -8.96 -1.29
CA ALA A 149 26.61 -9.00 -1.86
C ALA A 149 27.67 -8.91 -0.76
N VAL A 150 28.69 -9.74 -0.88
CA VAL A 150 29.90 -9.61 -0.08
C VAL A 150 30.62 -8.35 -0.50
N LEU A 151 30.80 -7.42 0.43
CA LEU A 151 31.48 -6.17 0.17
C LEU A 151 33.01 -6.36 0.14
N ASP A 152 33.63 -5.76 -0.84
CA ASP A 152 35.10 -5.71 -0.93
C ASP A 152 35.65 -4.75 0.14
N ARG A 153 36.45 -5.28 1.06
CA ARG A 153 37.07 -4.53 2.19
C ARG A 153 38.16 -3.56 1.74
N GLU A 154 38.70 -3.73 0.55
CA GLU A 154 39.67 -2.79 0.00
C GLU A 154 38.94 -1.54 -0.54
N LEU A 155 37.74 -1.72 -1.10
CA LEU A 155 36.95 -0.63 -1.66
C LEU A 155 36.06 0.06 -0.63
N PHE A 156 35.57 -0.66 0.38
CA PHE A 156 34.57 -0.14 1.32
C PHE A 156 35.03 -0.21 2.79
N ASP A 157 34.56 0.74 3.60
CA ASP A 157 34.72 0.68 5.06
C ASP A 157 33.66 -0.28 5.66
N VAL A 158 33.89 -1.59 5.46
CA VAL A 158 32.97 -2.63 5.92
C VAL A 158 32.77 -2.62 7.45
N PRO A 159 33.80 -2.36 8.30
CA PRO A 159 33.59 -2.22 9.75
C PRO A 159 32.56 -1.12 10.11
N GLN A 160 32.62 0.04 9.46
CA GLN A 160 31.65 1.10 9.69
C GLN A 160 30.25 0.69 9.20
N ILE A 161 30.13 0.11 7.99
CA ILE A 161 28.88 -0.41 7.45
C ILE A 161 28.23 -1.40 8.41
N LEU A 162 29.00 -2.36 8.94
CA LEU A 162 28.50 -3.36 9.89
C LEU A 162 28.06 -2.73 11.22
N SER A 163 28.82 -1.75 11.73
CA SER A 163 28.46 -1.02 12.95
C SER A 163 27.12 -0.30 12.80
N GLU A 164 26.89 0.38 11.69
CA GLU A 164 25.64 1.09 11.41
C GLU A 164 24.50 0.11 11.09
N SER A 165 24.77 -1.01 10.42
CA SER A 165 23.77 -2.09 10.22
C SER A 165 23.31 -2.70 11.55
N LEU A 166 24.19 -2.83 12.54
CA LEU A 166 23.81 -3.27 13.89
C LEU A 166 22.94 -2.22 14.61
N GLN A 167 23.15 -0.93 14.34
CA GLN A 167 22.24 0.12 14.83
C GLN A 167 20.87 0.03 14.19
N ASP A 168 20.80 -0.20 12.87
CA ASP A 168 19.53 -0.44 12.16
C ASP A 168 18.78 -1.65 12.72
N LEU A 169 19.50 -2.75 13.02
CA LEU A 169 18.93 -3.94 13.67
C LEU A 169 18.36 -3.61 15.05
N ASN A 170 19.02 -2.76 15.85
CA ASN A 170 18.50 -2.31 17.14
C ASN A 170 17.23 -1.49 16.97
N GLN A 171 17.16 -0.58 15.99
CA GLN A 171 15.96 0.21 15.72
C GLN A 171 14.78 -0.67 15.28
N LEU A 172 15.03 -1.65 14.41
CA LEU A 172 14.00 -2.62 13.99
C LEU A 172 13.51 -3.45 15.16
N ALA A 173 14.42 -3.90 16.04
CA ALA A 173 14.05 -4.63 17.26
C ALA A 173 13.20 -3.76 18.21
N GLU A 174 13.53 -2.48 18.40
CA GLU A 174 12.72 -1.55 19.19
C GLU A 174 11.33 -1.37 18.60
N PHE A 175 11.19 -1.17 17.28
CA PHE A 175 9.89 -1.07 16.61
C PHE A 175 9.04 -2.32 16.82
N LEU A 176 9.64 -3.49 16.63
CA LEU A 176 8.94 -4.77 16.80
C LEU A 176 8.53 -5.01 18.27
N ASN A 177 9.37 -4.65 19.23
CA ASN A 177 9.05 -4.77 20.66
C ASN A 177 7.88 -3.86 21.06
N GLU A 178 7.80 -2.63 20.54
CA GLU A 178 6.64 -1.76 20.76
C GLU A 178 5.39 -2.31 20.08
N LEU A 179 5.49 -2.87 18.86
CA LEU A 179 4.37 -3.48 18.15
C LEU A 179 3.83 -4.73 18.85
N ARG A 180 4.65 -5.47 19.62
CA ARG A 180 4.18 -6.60 20.46
C ARG A 180 3.15 -6.17 21.50
N GLN A 181 3.22 -4.92 21.97
CA GLN A 181 2.30 -4.35 22.96
C GLN A 181 1.01 -3.80 22.32
N PHE A 182 1.00 -3.67 20.99
CA PHE A 182 -0.13 -3.14 20.25
C PHE A 182 -1.37 -4.03 20.36
N LYS A 183 -2.51 -3.40 20.67
CA LYS A 183 -3.83 -4.05 20.70
C LYS A 183 -4.75 -3.40 19.67
N PRO A 184 -5.48 -4.17 18.85
CA PRO A 184 -6.42 -3.62 17.86
C PRO A 184 -7.47 -2.66 18.45
N SER A 185 -7.83 -2.85 19.73
CA SER A 185 -8.74 -1.94 20.44
C SER A 185 -8.20 -0.51 20.61
N GLN A 186 -6.88 -0.32 20.48
CA GLN A 186 -6.22 1.00 20.57
C GLN A 186 -6.09 1.66 19.19
N ASP A 187 -6.32 0.92 18.10
CA ASP A 187 -6.24 1.43 16.73
C ASP A 187 -7.35 2.42 16.43
N ASP A 188 -7.02 3.71 16.37
CA ASP A 188 -7.98 4.78 16.16
C ASP A 188 -8.53 4.76 14.71
N LYS A 189 -7.68 4.40 13.72
CA LYS A 189 -8.08 4.27 12.32
C LYS A 189 -9.08 3.12 12.13
N LEU A 190 -8.80 1.96 12.72
CA LEU A 190 -9.72 0.82 12.73
C LEU A 190 -11.03 1.15 13.45
N ARG A 191 -10.96 1.81 14.62
CA ARG A 191 -12.16 2.22 15.37
C ARG A 191 -13.02 3.19 14.57
N ALA A 192 -12.40 4.14 13.87
CA ALA A 192 -13.11 5.05 12.97
C ALA A 192 -13.82 4.30 11.84
N LEU A 193 -13.17 3.30 11.23
CA LEU A 193 -13.79 2.44 10.23
C LEU A 193 -14.97 1.63 10.79
N ILE A 194 -14.78 0.97 11.93
CA ILE A 194 -15.84 0.20 12.59
C ILE A 194 -17.04 1.09 12.93
N LYS A 195 -16.78 2.28 13.49
CA LYS A 195 -17.81 3.26 13.79
C LYS A 195 -18.58 3.65 12.52
N LEU A 196 -17.86 3.98 11.45
CA LEU A 196 -18.43 4.37 10.16
C LEU A 196 -19.37 3.28 9.61
N LEU A 197 -18.90 2.03 9.57
CA LEU A 197 -19.68 0.88 9.07
C LEU A 197 -20.90 0.52 9.95
N LYS A 198 -20.88 0.88 11.23
CA LYS A 198 -21.98 0.62 12.17
C LYS A 198 -23.00 1.74 12.27
N THR A 199 -22.57 2.99 12.07
CA THR A 199 -23.41 4.16 12.34
C THR A 199 -23.93 4.86 11.09
N ASP A 200 -23.21 4.81 9.97
CA ASP A 200 -23.70 5.38 8.72
C ASP A 200 -24.91 4.56 8.23
N PRO A 201 -26.07 5.20 7.99
CA PRO A 201 -27.31 4.49 7.66
C PRO A 201 -27.23 3.71 6.33
N VAL A 202 -26.36 4.13 5.41
CA VAL A 202 -26.15 3.48 4.11
C VAL A 202 -25.13 2.37 4.23
N LEU A 203 -23.94 2.66 4.78
CA LEU A 203 -22.83 1.70 4.89
C LEU A 203 -23.18 0.50 5.79
N LYS A 204 -24.05 0.71 6.77
CA LYS A 204 -24.52 -0.35 7.67
C LYS A 204 -25.34 -1.43 6.94
N LYS A 205 -26.07 -1.07 5.88
CA LYS A 205 -27.04 -1.94 5.21
C LYS A 205 -26.57 -2.44 3.86
N HIS A 206 -25.93 -1.57 3.08
CA HIS A 206 -25.63 -1.83 1.67
C HIS A 206 -24.22 -2.35 1.44
N LYS A 207 -23.96 -2.77 0.21
CA LYS A 207 -22.63 -3.24 -0.21
C LYS A 207 -21.60 -2.11 -0.17
N VAL A 208 -20.43 -2.43 0.39
CA VAL A 208 -19.33 -1.50 0.57
C VAL A 208 -18.05 -2.15 0.08
N MET A 209 -17.32 -1.43 -0.77
CA MET A 209 -15.97 -1.79 -1.18
C MET A 209 -14.96 -1.05 -0.31
N ILE A 210 -13.99 -1.75 0.26
CA ILE A 210 -12.88 -1.16 1.03
C ILE A 210 -11.58 -1.45 0.31
N PHE A 211 -10.83 -0.42 -0.03
CA PHE A 211 -9.51 -0.54 -0.61
C PHE A 211 -8.41 -0.26 0.41
N SER A 212 -7.39 -1.11 0.42
CA SER A 212 -6.11 -0.92 1.12
C SER A 212 -4.95 -1.12 0.14
N GLU A 213 -3.82 -0.46 0.38
CA GLU A 213 -2.61 -0.67 -0.43
C GLU A 213 -1.92 -2.00 -0.07
N PHE A 214 -2.06 -2.48 1.18
CA PHE A 214 -1.27 -3.58 1.72
C PHE A 214 -2.11 -4.80 2.08
N MET A 215 -1.67 -5.98 1.64
CA MET A 215 -2.30 -7.27 1.98
C MET A 215 -2.43 -7.49 3.49
N ALA A 216 -1.37 -7.18 4.24
CA ALA A 216 -1.37 -7.32 5.70
C ALA A 216 -2.46 -6.45 6.35
N THR A 217 -2.70 -5.24 5.82
CA THR A 217 -3.79 -4.38 6.26
C THR A 217 -5.15 -4.96 5.86
N ALA A 218 -5.32 -5.42 4.62
CA ALA A 218 -6.59 -5.99 4.16
C ALA A 218 -7.01 -7.20 5.02
N ARG A 219 -6.08 -8.10 5.31
CA ARG A 219 -6.30 -9.26 6.20
C ARG A 219 -6.60 -8.86 7.64
N TYR A 220 -5.85 -7.90 8.17
CA TYR A 220 -6.07 -7.34 9.49
C TYR A 220 -7.49 -6.77 9.62
N LEU A 221 -7.92 -5.98 8.63
CA LEU A 221 -9.27 -5.42 8.60
C LEU A 221 -10.35 -6.50 8.55
N ALA A 222 -10.18 -7.54 7.72
CA ALA A 222 -11.15 -8.63 7.61
C ALA A 222 -11.39 -9.29 8.98
N VAL A 223 -10.32 -9.67 9.67
CA VAL A 223 -10.38 -10.30 10.99
C VAL A 223 -11.01 -9.38 12.03
N GLU A 224 -10.58 -8.12 12.12
CA GLU A 224 -11.04 -7.22 13.17
C GLU A 224 -12.47 -6.70 12.94
N LEU A 225 -12.89 -6.53 11.70
CA LEU A 225 -14.28 -6.18 11.37
C LEU A 225 -15.23 -7.34 11.69
N GLU A 226 -14.83 -8.59 11.44
CA GLU A 226 -15.60 -9.77 11.82
C GLU A 226 -15.75 -9.88 13.34
N LYS A 227 -14.65 -9.75 14.09
CA LYS A 227 -14.66 -9.68 15.56
C LYS A 227 -15.54 -8.54 16.10
N ALA A 228 -15.61 -7.43 15.37
CA ALA A 228 -16.51 -6.33 15.70
C ALA A 228 -17.98 -6.62 15.39
N GLY A 229 -18.33 -7.80 14.86
CA GLY A 229 -19.69 -8.22 14.56
C GLY A 229 -20.25 -7.66 13.24
N ILE A 230 -19.41 -7.19 12.33
CA ILE A 230 -19.80 -6.81 10.98
C ILE A 230 -19.95 -8.11 10.17
N LYS A 231 -21.12 -8.32 9.58
CA LYS A 231 -21.44 -9.56 8.84
C LYS A 231 -21.20 -9.41 7.34
N GLY A 232 -21.00 -10.56 6.66
CA GLY A 232 -20.87 -10.63 5.21
C GLY A 232 -19.57 -9.98 4.72
N ILE A 233 -18.47 -10.21 5.44
CA ILE A 233 -17.15 -9.72 5.06
C ILE A 233 -16.46 -10.77 4.19
N ASP A 234 -15.79 -10.32 3.18
CA ASP A 234 -14.85 -11.11 2.42
C ASP A 234 -13.63 -10.26 2.04
N GLN A 235 -12.53 -10.92 1.69
CA GLN A 235 -11.28 -10.27 1.38
C GLN A 235 -10.65 -10.91 0.14
N ILE A 236 -10.02 -10.08 -0.68
CA ILE A 236 -9.31 -10.51 -1.87
C ILE A 236 -8.00 -9.74 -2.01
N ASP A 237 -6.92 -10.49 -2.18
CA ASP A 237 -5.57 -9.99 -2.43
C ASP A 237 -4.87 -10.83 -3.51
N SER A 238 -3.61 -10.56 -3.78
CA SER A 238 -2.80 -11.28 -4.76
C SER A 238 -2.60 -12.76 -4.41
N ALA A 239 -2.52 -13.09 -3.13
CA ALA A 239 -2.32 -14.45 -2.62
C ALA A 239 -3.62 -15.22 -2.36
N THR A 240 -4.78 -14.66 -2.70
CA THR A 240 -6.07 -15.33 -2.51
C THR A 240 -6.14 -16.59 -3.38
N LYS A 241 -6.20 -17.76 -2.74
CA LYS A 241 -6.25 -19.08 -3.40
C LYS A 241 -7.61 -19.39 -4.06
N ARG A 242 -8.69 -18.76 -3.56
CA ARG A 242 -10.03 -18.90 -4.14
C ARG A 242 -10.10 -18.21 -5.50
N SER A 243 -10.98 -18.70 -6.38
CA SER A 243 -11.25 -18.03 -7.64
C SER A 243 -11.68 -16.57 -7.40
N ARG A 244 -10.93 -15.62 -7.94
CA ARG A 244 -11.28 -14.18 -7.87
C ARG A 244 -12.69 -13.94 -8.43
N SER A 245 -13.05 -14.66 -9.48
CA SER A 245 -14.38 -14.61 -10.10
C SER A 245 -15.48 -15.00 -9.12
N ASP A 246 -15.25 -16.01 -8.26
CA ASP A 246 -16.25 -16.46 -7.29
C ASP A 246 -16.43 -15.45 -6.16
N VAL A 247 -15.34 -14.92 -5.63
CA VAL A 247 -15.40 -13.84 -4.61
C VAL A 247 -16.20 -12.65 -5.14
N ILE A 248 -15.96 -12.26 -6.38
CA ILE A 248 -16.64 -11.13 -7.00
C ILE A 248 -18.10 -11.43 -7.30
N ARG A 249 -18.45 -12.64 -7.74
CA ARG A 249 -19.86 -13.05 -7.89
C ARG A 249 -20.60 -13.04 -6.57
N GLN A 250 -19.95 -13.42 -5.47
CA GLN A 250 -20.54 -13.33 -4.14
C GLN A 250 -20.74 -11.87 -3.69
N PHE A 251 -19.87 -10.97 -4.08
CA PHE A 251 -20.01 -9.55 -3.77
C PHE A 251 -20.93 -8.80 -4.72
N ALA A 252 -20.83 -9.03 -6.03
CA ALA A 252 -21.58 -8.31 -7.06
C ALA A 252 -22.29 -9.29 -8.00
N PRO A 253 -23.29 -10.06 -7.51
CA PRO A 253 -23.93 -11.11 -8.30
C PRO A 253 -24.64 -10.58 -9.55
N TYR A 254 -25.38 -9.48 -9.46
CA TYR A 254 -26.21 -8.99 -10.57
C TYR A 254 -25.41 -8.59 -11.78
N TYR A 255 -24.33 -7.85 -11.59
CA TYR A 255 -23.44 -7.43 -12.68
C TYR A 255 -22.48 -8.53 -13.16
N ASN A 256 -22.49 -9.70 -12.50
CA ASN A 256 -21.72 -10.88 -12.92
C ASN A 256 -22.63 -12.08 -13.26
N GLY A 257 -23.85 -11.80 -13.74
CA GLY A 257 -24.74 -12.78 -14.32
C GLY A 257 -25.48 -13.72 -13.34
N MET A 258 -25.54 -13.32 -12.06
CA MET A 258 -26.23 -14.05 -10.99
C MET A 258 -27.25 -13.15 -10.28
N THR A 259 -27.95 -13.72 -9.28
CA THR A 259 -28.85 -13.02 -8.36
C THR A 259 -28.54 -13.47 -6.93
N SER A 260 -28.96 -12.68 -5.92
CA SER A 260 -28.87 -13.09 -4.52
C SER A 260 -29.56 -14.44 -4.25
N LYS A 261 -30.69 -14.66 -4.91
CA LYS A 261 -31.39 -15.94 -4.82
C LYS A 261 -30.57 -17.10 -5.40
N ALA A 262 -29.92 -16.90 -6.56
CA ALA A 262 -29.10 -17.92 -7.18
C ALA A 262 -27.86 -18.28 -6.37
N LEU A 263 -27.30 -17.31 -5.56
CA LEU A 263 -26.28 -17.60 -4.59
C LEU A 263 -26.81 -18.44 -3.43
N ALA A 264 -27.95 -18.06 -2.87
CA ALA A 264 -28.62 -18.81 -1.80
C ALA A 264 -28.99 -20.25 -2.20
N ASP A 265 -29.51 -20.43 -3.41
CA ASP A 265 -29.85 -21.75 -3.96
C ASP A 265 -28.63 -22.67 -4.13
N LYS A 266 -27.40 -22.07 -4.19
CA LYS A 266 -26.12 -22.79 -4.26
C LYS A 266 -25.39 -22.86 -2.90
N ASP A 267 -26.06 -22.46 -1.82
CA ASP A 267 -25.46 -22.37 -0.48
C ASP A 267 -24.19 -21.53 -0.45
N GLN A 268 -24.11 -20.50 -1.30
CA GLN A 268 -23.00 -19.56 -1.36
C GLN A 268 -23.34 -18.28 -0.58
N PRO A 269 -22.50 -17.84 0.36
CA PRO A 269 -22.75 -16.63 1.11
C PRO A 269 -22.66 -15.40 0.21
N GLU A 270 -23.57 -14.45 0.39
CA GLU A 270 -23.47 -13.14 -0.25
C GLU A 270 -22.60 -12.20 0.59
N THR A 271 -21.62 -11.60 -0.06
CA THR A 271 -20.68 -10.66 0.56
C THR A 271 -21.29 -9.26 0.57
N ARG A 272 -21.28 -8.59 1.73
CA ARG A 272 -21.71 -7.21 1.89
C ARG A 272 -20.53 -6.22 1.91
N VAL A 273 -19.43 -6.57 2.58
CA VAL A 273 -18.22 -5.76 2.68
C VAL A 273 -17.09 -6.55 2.01
N LEU A 274 -16.59 -6.05 0.90
CA LEU A 274 -15.43 -6.62 0.24
C LEU A 274 -14.21 -5.75 0.50
N ILE A 275 -13.17 -6.34 1.09
CA ILE A 275 -11.89 -5.69 1.32
C ILE A 275 -10.93 -6.16 0.24
N ALA A 276 -10.28 -5.24 -0.47
CA ALA A 276 -9.38 -5.58 -1.56
C ALA A 276 -8.14 -4.72 -1.58
N THR A 277 -7.07 -5.31 -2.08
CA THR A 277 -5.91 -4.55 -2.55
C THR A 277 -6.10 -4.13 -4.01
N ASP A 278 -5.21 -3.28 -4.53
CA ASP A 278 -5.29 -2.77 -5.90
C ASP A 278 -5.15 -3.84 -7.00
N VAL A 279 -4.86 -5.09 -6.62
CA VAL A 279 -4.78 -6.29 -7.51
C VAL A 279 -6.11 -6.58 -8.24
N LEU A 280 -7.23 -6.03 -7.79
CA LEU A 280 -8.49 -6.11 -8.53
C LEU A 280 -8.49 -5.26 -9.82
N SER A 281 -7.31 -5.02 -10.40
CA SER A 281 -7.13 -4.02 -11.46
C SER A 281 -7.81 -4.34 -12.79
N GLU A 282 -8.26 -5.56 -13.12
CA GLU A 282 -8.79 -5.85 -14.45
C GLU A 282 -10.12 -6.65 -14.51
N GLY A 283 -11.00 -6.19 -15.38
CA GLY A 283 -12.06 -6.99 -16.01
C GLY A 283 -13.35 -7.23 -15.22
N LEU A 284 -13.44 -7.00 -13.93
CA LEU A 284 -14.55 -7.44 -13.09
C LEU A 284 -15.52 -6.30 -12.74
N ASN A 285 -16.81 -6.62 -12.68
CA ASN A 285 -17.88 -5.68 -12.45
C ASN A 285 -18.27 -5.65 -10.96
N LEU A 286 -18.08 -4.47 -10.33
CA LEU A 286 -18.38 -4.26 -8.90
C LEU A 286 -19.60 -3.34 -8.70
N GLN A 287 -20.37 -3.09 -9.75
CA GLN A 287 -21.43 -2.08 -9.78
C GLN A 287 -22.68 -2.44 -8.96
N ASP A 288 -22.78 -3.64 -8.36
CA ASP A 288 -23.78 -3.92 -7.33
C ASP A 288 -23.58 -3.01 -6.11
N ALA A 289 -22.31 -2.59 -5.84
CA ALA A 289 -22.00 -1.60 -4.84
C ALA A 289 -22.06 -0.18 -5.41
N ALA A 290 -22.44 0.78 -4.56
CA ALA A 290 -22.41 2.20 -4.87
C ALA A 290 -21.63 3.00 -3.78
N ARG A 291 -20.93 2.29 -2.90
CA ARG A 291 -20.19 2.85 -1.76
C ARG A 291 -18.79 2.29 -1.69
N LEU A 292 -17.81 3.17 -1.52
CA LEU A 292 -16.40 2.86 -1.53
C LEU A 292 -15.68 3.55 -0.36
N ILE A 293 -14.76 2.85 0.27
CA ILE A 293 -13.89 3.39 1.32
C ILE A 293 -12.44 3.18 0.88
N ASN A 294 -11.68 4.26 0.74
CA ASN A 294 -10.23 4.21 0.63
C ASN A 294 -9.66 4.25 2.05
N TYR A 295 -9.33 3.07 2.59
CA TYR A 295 -8.70 2.97 3.91
C TYR A 295 -7.27 3.49 3.87
N ASP A 296 -6.56 3.21 2.77
CA ASP A 296 -5.29 3.82 2.44
C ASP A 296 -5.45 4.68 1.20
N LEU A 297 -4.98 5.92 1.29
CA LEU A 297 -5.02 6.83 0.17
C LEU A 297 -3.79 6.61 -0.72
N HIS A 298 -4.03 6.09 -1.91
CA HIS A 298 -2.95 5.87 -2.85
C HIS A 298 -2.35 7.22 -3.30
N TRP A 299 -1.00 7.30 -3.35
CA TRP A 299 -0.28 8.50 -3.75
C TRP A 299 -0.45 8.83 -5.26
N ASN A 300 -0.73 7.81 -6.09
CA ASN A 300 -1.04 7.99 -7.50
C ASN A 300 -2.55 8.23 -7.67
N PRO A 301 -2.96 9.43 -8.16
CA PRO A 301 -4.37 9.78 -8.33
C PRO A 301 -5.06 8.90 -9.38
N VAL A 302 -4.32 8.40 -10.36
CA VAL A 302 -4.87 7.49 -11.39
C VAL A 302 -5.40 6.21 -10.74
N ARG A 303 -4.71 5.68 -9.73
CA ARG A 303 -5.17 4.52 -8.96
C ARG A 303 -6.46 4.82 -8.19
N LEU A 304 -6.56 5.99 -7.56
CA LEU A 304 -7.80 6.41 -6.90
C LEU A 304 -8.96 6.52 -7.89
N MET A 305 -8.72 7.10 -9.07
CA MET A 305 -9.71 7.14 -10.15
C MET A 305 -10.09 5.75 -10.63
N GLN A 306 -9.13 4.85 -10.78
CA GLN A 306 -9.37 3.45 -11.14
C GLN A 306 -10.21 2.74 -10.09
N ARG A 307 -9.95 2.93 -8.77
CA ARG A 307 -10.77 2.39 -7.68
C ARG A 307 -12.22 2.89 -7.77
N ILE A 308 -12.42 4.21 -7.94
CA ILE A 308 -13.76 4.80 -8.11
C ILE A 308 -14.43 4.25 -9.37
N GLY A 309 -13.71 4.23 -10.49
CA GLY A 309 -14.20 3.70 -11.76
C GLY A 309 -14.56 2.21 -11.75
N ARG A 310 -14.21 1.45 -10.70
CA ARG A 310 -14.67 0.06 -10.51
C ARG A 310 -16.14 -0.03 -10.15
N VAL A 311 -16.60 0.95 -9.38
CA VAL A 311 -17.96 1.04 -8.87
C VAL A 311 -18.77 2.01 -9.75
N ASP A 312 -18.14 3.07 -10.23
CA ASP A 312 -18.73 4.11 -11.06
C ASP A 312 -18.55 3.81 -12.56
N ARG A 313 -19.33 2.86 -13.05
CA ARG A 313 -19.39 2.53 -14.48
C ARG A 313 -20.80 2.73 -15.00
N ARG A 314 -20.94 2.79 -16.34
CA ARG A 314 -22.25 2.86 -17.00
C ARG A 314 -23.12 1.68 -16.54
N MET A 315 -24.26 2.01 -15.95
CA MET A 315 -25.20 1.02 -15.45
C MET A 315 -25.97 0.35 -16.60
N ASN A 316 -26.15 -0.96 -16.50
CA ASN A 316 -27.01 -1.69 -17.43
C ASN A 316 -28.47 -1.59 -16.95
N PRO A 317 -29.41 -0.99 -17.74
CA PRO A 317 -30.78 -0.76 -17.29
C PRO A 317 -31.53 -2.03 -16.92
N GLU A 318 -31.27 -3.15 -17.61
CA GLU A 318 -31.94 -4.44 -17.33
C GLU A 318 -31.41 -5.07 -16.03
N THR A 319 -30.10 -4.98 -15.79
CA THR A 319 -29.49 -5.41 -14.54
C THR A 319 -29.98 -4.58 -13.36
N GLU A 320 -30.07 -3.25 -13.53
CA GLU A 320 -30.60 -2.32 -12.51
C GLU A 320 -32.05 -2.63 -12.15
N LYS A 321 -32.92 -2.91 -13.16
CA LYS A 321 -34.31 -3.29 -12.91
C LYS A 321 -34.41 -4.56 -12.06
N LYS A 322 -33.55 -5.57 -12.35
CA LYS A 322 -33.54 -6.83 -11.58
C LYS A 322 -33.04 -6.57 -10.14
N LEU A 323 -31.92 -5.84 -9.99
CA LEU A 323 -31.35 -5.51 -8.70
C LEU A 323 -32.35 -4.74 -7.81
N ILE A 324 -32.97 -3.69 -8.35
CA ILE A 324 -33.95 -2.86 -7.62
C ILE A 324 -35.24 -3.66 -7.31
N LYS A 325 -35.64 -4.59 -8.18
CA LYS A 325 -36.79 -5.45 -7.92
C LYS A 325 -36.56 -6.39 -6.74
N ASP A 326 -35.35 -6.97 -6.66
CA ASP A 326 -35.00 -7.91 -5.60
C ASP A 326 -34.62 -7.19 -4.29
N HIS A 327 -34.05 -5.98 -4.42
CA HIS A 327 -33.61 -5.11 -3.31
C HIS A 327 -34.15 -3.69 -3.47
N PRO A 328 -35.42 -3.42 -3.16
CA PRO A 328 -36.03 -2.09 -3.37
C PRO A 328 -35.37 -0.95 -2.61
N ASP A 329 -34.75 -1.25 -1.48
CA ASP A 329 -34.05 -0.29 -0.61
C ASP A 329 -32.78 0.29 -1.26
N VAL A 330 -32.16 -0.41 -2.21
CA VAL A 330 -30.98 0.13 -2.92
C VAL A 330 -31.34 1.24 -3.89
N LYS A 331 -32.60 1.39 -4.29
CA LYS A 331 -33.05 2.38 -5.27
C LYS A 331 -32.61 3.80 -4.91
N ALA A 332 -32.68 4.15 -3.62
CA ALA A 332 -32.34 5.49 -3.12
C ALA A 332 -30.85 5.82 -3.24
N ILE A 333 -29.98 4.83 -3.35
CA ILE A 333 -28.52 5.01 -3.41
C ILE A 333 -27.92 4.74 -4.78
N ARG A 334 -28.74 4.28 -5.76
CA ARG A 334 -28.30 4.06 -7.13
C ARG A 334 -28.18 5.36 -7.91
N GLY A 335 -27.32 5.38 -8.92
CA GLY A 335 -27.04 6.56 -9.74
C GLY A 335 -26.04 7.53 -9.16
N THR A 336 -25.62 7.34 -7.90
CA THR A 336 -24.56 8.14 -7.26
C THR A 336 -23.59 7.23 -6.54
N VAL A 337 -22.28 7.41 -6.82
CA VAL A 337 -21.22 6.76 -6.07
C VAL A 337 -20.74 7.72 -4.99
N GLU A 338 -20.73 7.27 -3.74
CA GLU A 338 -20.12 8.00 -2.66
C GLU A 338 -18.92 7.24 -2.12
N TYR A 339 -17.87 7.98 -1.78
CA TYR A 339 -16.66 7.41 -1.23
C TYR A 339 -16.17 8.17 0.01
N TRP A 340 -15.46 7.44 0.87
CA TRP A 340 -14.84 7.93 2.08
C TRP A 340 -13.34 7.72 1.97
N ASN A 341 -12.56 8.75 2.30
CA ASN A 341 -11.11 8.68 2.32
C ASN A 341 -10.61 8.86 3.74
N PHE A 342 -9.78 7.92 4.18
CA PHE A 342 -8.99 8.06 5.38
C PHE A 342 -7.73 8.84 4.98
N LEU A 343 -7.66 10.11 5.38
CA LEU A 343 -6.52 10.97 5.06
C LEU A 343 -5.44 10.81 6.13
N PRO A 344 -4.14 10.80 5.74
CA PRO A 344 -3.05 10.83 6.71
C PRO A 344 -3.22 12.02 7.66
N PRO A 345 -3.15 11.79 8.98
CA PRO A 345 -3.34 12.87 9.95
C PRO A 345 -2.13 13.82 9.97
N GLY A 346 -2.38 15.09 10.34
CA GLY A 346 -1.34 16.11 10.44
C GLY A 346 -0.20 15.79 11.42
N GLU A 347 -0.46 14.88 12.36
CA GLU A 347 0.56 14.34 13.29
C GLU A 347 1.75 13.67 12.57
N LEU A 348 1.54 13.17 11.36
CA LEU A 348 2.59 12.63 10.49
C LEU A 348 3.33 13.70 9.68
N ASP A 349 2.87 14.95 9.68
CA ASP A 349 3.43 16.00 8.82
C ASP A 349 4.91 16.30 9.11
N GLU A 350 5.38 16.17 10.33
CA GLU A 350 6.80 16.38 10.66
C GLU A 350 7.68 15.22 10.15
N LEU A 351 7.23 14.00 10.32
CA LEU A 351 7.83 12.80 9.72
C LEU A 351 7.72 12.85 8.19
N LEU A 352 6.58 13.31 7.71
CA LEU A 352 6.20 13.39 6.31
C LEU A 352 6.74 14.63 5.58
N ASN A 353 7.66 15.41 6.13
CA ASN A 353 8.37 16.39 5.29
C ASN A 353 9.16 15.74 4.12
N LEU A 354 9.47 14.44 4.20
CA LEU A 354 9.78 13.57 3.05
C LEU A 354 8.51 13.26 2.21
N TYR A 355 7.40 13.05 2.87
CA TYR A 355 6.09 12.70 2.31
C TYR A 355 5.27 13.96 1.94
N LYS A 356 5.63 15.15 2.45
CA LYS A 356 4.92 16.41 2.18
C LYS A 356 4.81 16.73 0.69
N ARG A 357 5.80 16.38 -0.10
CA ARG A 357 5.72 16.53 -1.56
C ARG A 357 4.69 15.59 -2.18
N VAL A 358 4.60 14.35 -1.67
CA VAL A 358 3.66 13.34 -2.14
C VAL A 358 2.28 13.57 -1.54
N SER A 359 2.20 13.76 -0.22
CA SER A 359 0.94 13.96 0.50
C SER A 359 0.26 15.30 0.15
N ASN A 360 1.00 16.39 0.01
CA ASN A 360 0.41 17.67 -0.46
C ASN A 360 -0.07 17.57 -1.90
N LYS A 361 0.61 16.82 -2.77
CA LYS A 361 0.14 16.57 -4.13
C LYS A 361 -1.09 15.66 -4.13
N THR A 362 -1.08 14.60 -3.33
CA THR A 362 -2.23 13.71 -3.16
C THR A 362 -3.41 14.45 -2.53
N LEU A 363 -3.17 15.31 -1.53
CA LEU A 363 -4.20 16.20 -0.95
C LEU A 363 -4.67 17.24 -1.94
N LEU A 364 -3.78 17.84 -2.73
CA LEU A 364 -4.15 18.79 -3.78
C LEU A 364 -5.00 18.10 -4.84
N ILE A 365 -4.58 16.91 -5.27
CA ILE A 365 -5.33 16.08 -6.24
C ILE A 365 -6.64 15.60 -5.63
N SER A 366 -6.65 15.18 -4.36
CA SER A 366 -7.87 14.77 -3.66
C SER A 366 -8.85 15.94 -3.51
N ARG A 367 -8.37 17.16 -3.29
CA ARG A 367 -9.17 18.39 -3.31
C ARG A 367 -9.66 18.73 -4.71
N THR A 368 -8.81 18.57 -5.70
CA THR A 368 -9.11 18.84 -7.12
C THR A 368 -10.11 17.82 -7.67
N LEU A 369 -10.01 16.55 -7.28
CA LEU A 369 -10.96 15.47 -7.63
C LEU A 369 -12.29 15.53 -6.85
N GLY A 370 -12.53 16.59 -6.08
CA GLY A 370 -13.79 16.76 -5.34
C GLY A 370 -13.94 15.83 -4.15
N ILE A 371 -12.85 15.27 -3.63
CA ILE A 371 -12.82 14.41 -2.45
C ILE A 371 -13.32 15.14 -1.18
N GLU A 372 -13.22 16.46 -1.15
CA GLU A 372 -13.80 17.34 -0.10
C GLU A 372 -15.14 17.98 -0.50
N GLY A 373 -15.96 17.32 -1.28
CA GLY A 373 -17.34 17.72 -1.58
C GLY A 373 -17.49 19.17 -2.03
N LYS A 374 -17.44 19.41 -3.30
CA LYS A 374 -18.02 20.48 -4.12
C LYS A 374 -17.16 21.06 -5.24
N LYS A 375 -16.14 20.44 -5.72
CA LYS A 375 -15.63 20.75 -7.06
C LYS A 375 -15.33 19.47 -7.82
N LEU A 376 -16.29 19.06 -8.62
CA LEU A 376 -16.00 18.27 -9.81
C LEU A 376 -15.02 19.11 -10.65
N LEU A 377 -13.92 18.45 -11.06
CA LEU A 377 -12.96 18.97 -12.02
C LEU A 377 -13.67 19.65 -13.20
N ARG A 378 -13.26 20.85 -13.53
CA ARG A 378 -13.47 21.34 -14.89
C ARG A 378 -12.43 20.62 -15.77
N PRO A 379 -12.82 20.10 -16.94
CA PRO A 379 -11.91 19.36 -17.82
C PRO A 379 -10.58 20.07 -18.12
N GLU A 380 -10.58 21.41 -18.01
CA GLU A 380 -9.45 22.26 -18.37
C GLU A 380 -8.40 22.41 -17.25
N ASP A 381 -8.81 22.34 -15.97
CA ASP A 381 -7.91 22.51 -14.82
C ASP A 381 -7.15 21.22 -14.48
N ASP A 382 -7.66 20.08 -14.93
CA ASP A 382 -7.24 18.75 -14.51
C ASP A 382 -6.10 18.18 -15.31
N PHE A 383 -6.09 18.44 -16.62
CA PHE A 383 -5.09 17.88 -17.52
C PHE A 383 -3.69 18.45 -17.26
N ALA A 384 -3.59 19.70 -16.81
CA ALA A 384 -2.32 20.33 -16.47
C ALA A 384 -1.74 19.78 -15.16
N ALA A 385 -2.57 19.62 -14.12
CA ALA A 385 -2.13 19.09 -12.82
C ALA A 385 -1.76 17.59 -12.90
N LEU A 386 -2.48 16.79 -13.71
CA LEU A 386 -2.15 15.41 -14.00
C LEU A 386 -0.86 15.30 -14.85
N LYS A 387 -0.70 16.16 -15.86
CA LYS A 387 0.50 16.20 -16.69
C LYS A 387 1.76 16.63 -15.93
N ASP A 388 1.63 17.64 -15.05
CA ASP A 388 2.73 18.06 -14.18
C ASP A 388 3.10 16.98 -13.16
N PHE A 389 2.14 16.15 -12.76
CA PHE A 389 2.35 15.02 -11.87
C PHE A 389 3.11 13.90 -12.60
N ASP A 390 2.67 13.48 -13.79
CA ASP A 390 3.33 12.46 -14.61
C ASP A 390 4.77 12.88 -14.96
N HIS A 391 4.98 14.12 -15.41
CA HIS A 391 6.31 14.63 -15.71
C HIS A 391 7.30 14.69 -14.53
N GLN A 392 6.81 14.77 -13.30
CA GLN A 392 7.67 14.88 -12.10
C GLN A 392 7.92 13.54 -11.39
N TYR A 393 7.11 12.51 -11.67
CA TYR A 393 7.18 11.22 -10.97
C TYR A 393 7.61 10.04 -11.84
N GLU A 394 7.24 10.02 -13.11
CA GLU A 394 7.59 8.92 -14.03
C GLU A 394 8.96 9.12 -14.71
N GLY A 395 9.64 10.22 -14.41
CA GLY A 395 10.87 10.58 -15.15
C GLY A 395 10.57 11.04 -16.57
N GLU A 396 11.58 11.19 -17.39
CA GLU A 396 11.38 11.44 -18.82
C GLU A 396 10.65 10.24 -19.44
N PRO A 397 9.55 10.48 -20.20
CA PRO A 397 8.81 9.40 -20.82
C PRO A 397 9.75 8.53 -21.65
N THR A 398 9.59 7.23 -21.55
CA THR A 398 10.38 6.29 -22.35
C THR A 398 10.22 6.60 -23.83
N VAL A 399 11.21 6.25 -24.64
CA VAL A 399 11.16 6.44 -26.11
C VAL A 399 9.88 5.86 -26.70
N LEU A 400 9.40 4.75 -26.13
CA LEU A 400 8.18 4.05 -26.55
C LEU A 400 6.91 4.85 -26.20
N GLU A 401 6.84 5.45 -25.02
CA GLU A 401 5.74 6.31 -24.60
C GLU A 401 5.69 7.62 -25.40
N THR A 402 6.86 8.21 -25.67
CA THR A 402 6.97 9.39 -26.53
C THR A 402 6.47 9.09 -27.94
N MET A 403 6.87 7.94 -28.51
CA MET A 403 6.37 7.48 -29.82
C MET A 403 4.86 7.20 -29.81
N HIS A 404 4.33 6.62 -28.75
CA HIS A 404 2.89 6.34 -28.62
C HIS A 404 2.07 7.63 -28.53
N LEU A 405 2.52 8.60 -27.75
CA LEU A 405 1.89 9.93 -27.66
C LEU A 405 1.96 10.69 -28.98
N GLU A 406 3.07 10.62 -29.70
CA GLU A 406 3.23 11.22 -31.02
C GLU A 406 2.30 10.56 -32.05
N TYR A 407 2.21 9.22 -32.02
CA TYR A 407 1.27 8.46 -32.86
C TYR A 407 -0.20 8.84 -32.59
N GLN A 408 -0.61 8.96 -31.34
CA GLN A 408 -1.95 9.41 -31.01
C GLN A 408 -2.25 10.83 -31.44
N ARG A 409 -1.26 11.76 -31.34
CA ARG A 409 -1.37 13.12 -31.88
C ARG A 409 -1.51 13.14 -33.39
N LEU A 410 -0.75 12.31 -34.09
CA LEU A 410 -0.84 12.18 -35.54
C LEU A 410 -2.19 11.60 -35.97
N LEU A 411 -2.73 10.60 -35.26
CA LEU A 411 -4.06 10.06 -35.53
C LEU A 411 -5.17 11.10 -35.29
N ALA A 412 -5.04 11.94 -34.25
CA ALA A 412 -5.98 13.01 -33.97
C ALA A 412 -5.94 14.13 -35.01
N ALA A 413 -4.74 14.43 -35.56
CA ALA A 413 -4.56 15.42 -36.61
C ALA A 413 -4.91 14.88 -38.01
N HIS A 414 -4.76 13.59 -38.22
CA HIS A 414 -4.98 12.89 -39.51
C HIS A 414 -5.75 11.58 -39.26
N PRO A 415 -7.10 11.63 -39.17
CA PRO A 415 -7.93 10.44 -38.84
C PRO A 415 -7.81 9.29 -39.85
N ASP A 416 -7.36 9.58 -41.05
CA ASP A 416 -7.12 8.61 -42.12
C ASP A 416 -5.76 7.90 -42.04
N LEU A 417 -4.89 8.32 -41.13
CA LEU A 417 -3.54 7.79 -41.02
C LEU A 417 -3.52 6.30 -40.65
N GLY A 418 -4.40 5.84 -39.77
CA GLY A 418 -4.51 4.43 -39.40
C GLY A 418 -4.81 3.54 -40.57
N ALA A 419 -5.79 3.90 -41.40
CA ALA A 419 -6.16 3.16 -42.61
C ALA A 419 -5.05 3.17 -43.70
N ARG A 420 -4.24 4.20 -43.72
CA ARG A 420 -3.10 4.32 -44.66
C ARG A 420 -1.88 3.53 -44.23
N LEU A 421 -1.73 3.20 -42.95
CA LEU A 421 -0.63 2.39 -42.44
C LEU A 421 -0.91 0.88 -42.50
N GLU A 422 -2.20 0.50 -42.62
CA GLU A 422 -2.64 -0.90 -42.77
C GLU A 422 -2.79 -1.33 -44.25
N ALA A 423 -2.66 -0.39 -45.21
CA ALA A 423 -2.71 -0.63 -46.64
C ALA A 423 -1.30 -0.76 -47.24
#